data_f40b5291ef55d3eb1cff1f87bb814ed5
#
_entry.id   f40b5291ef55d3eb1cff1f87bb814ed5
#
_cell.length_a   1.000
_cell.length_b   1.000
_cell.length_c   1.000
_cell.angle_alpha   90.00
_cell.angle_beta   90.00
_cell.angle_gamma   90.00
#
_symmetry.space_group_name_H-M   'P 1'
#
loop_
_entity.id
_entity.type
_entity.pdbx_description
1 polymer ?
#
loop_
_entity_poly.entity_id
_entity_poly.type
_entity_poly.pdbx_seq_one_letter_code
_entity_poly.pdbx_strand_id
1 'polypeptide(L)'
;MPDICVRWCAIIIVVTISGGGLAAREAWSQAPAPLPAPPSPSTTVSTPGPLLLTIFLRPDQSKNSREINAQLRQTGYYTKFPPPGIEVVSWYVLMGLGQVVTIRVPAERLREVNRAISETAWGSYRTEFYPTYDYKPIAEEQRKSAQ
;
A
#
# COMPACT_ATOMS: atom_id res chain seq x y z
N MET A 1 -4.95 -42.76 -21.51
CA MET A 1 -3.67 -43.47 -21.50
C MET A 1 -2.61 -42.55 -20.92
N PRO A 2 -1.85 -43.02 -19.93
CA PRO A 2 -2.26 -43.69 -18.70
C PRO A 2 -1.89 -42.87 -17.43
N ASP A 3 -2.57 -43.26 -16.35
CA ASP A 3 -2.40 -42.85 -14.98
C ASP A 3 -1.02 -43.21 -14.42
N ILE A 4 -0.42 -42.29 -13.61
CA ILE A 4 0.67 -42.65 -12.72
C ILE A 4 0.26 -42.32 -11.27
N CYS A 5 -0.32 -43.33 -10.65
CA CYS A 5 -0.59 -43.42 -9.24
C CYS A 5 0.73 -43.76 -8.50
N VAL A 6 1.29 -42.82 -7.74
CA VAL A 6 2.43 -43.12 -6.85
C VAL A 6 1.90 -43.35 -5.43
N ARG A 7 1.84 -44.64 -5.08
CA ARG A 7 1.59 -45.13 -3.73
C ARG A 7 2.84 -44.98 -2.89
N TRP A 8 2.77 -44.21 -1.82
CA TRP A 8 3.80 -44.17 -0.79
C TRP A 8 3.45 -45.20 0.29
N CYS A 9 4.30 -46.24 0.38
CA CYS A 9 4.28 -47.22 1.46
C CYS A 9 4.79 -46.61 2.75
N ALA A 10 3.98 -46.70 3.80
CA ALA A 10 4.38 -46.45 5.18
C ALA A 10 5.21 -47.64 5.69
N ILE A 11 6.41 -47.36 6.14
CA ILE A 11 7.23 -48.34 6.92
C ILE A 11 7.12 -47.93 8.38
N ILE A 12 6.41 -48.74 9.14
CA ILE A 12 6.34 -48.67 10.61
C ILE A 12 7.51 -49.47 11.13
N ILE A 13 8.48 -48.84 11.77
CA ILE A 13 9.52 -49.51 12.54
C ILE A 13 9.12 -49.44 14.01
N VAL A 14 8.67 -50.55 14.54
CA VAL A 14 8.48 -50.76 15.97
C VAL A 14 9.82 -51.19 16.57
N VAL A 15 10.39 -50.34 17.41
CA VAL A 15 11.52 -50.73 18.26
C VAL A 15 11.04 -50.81 19.69
N THR A 16 10.88 -52.03 20.16
CA THR A 16 10.70 -52.35 21.59
C THR A 16 12.08 -52.49 22.24
N ILE A 17 12.38 -51.63 23.19
CA ILE A 17 13.51 -51.82 24.09
C ILE A 17 12.96 -51.93 25.51
N SER A 18 12.99 -53.12 26.02
CA SER A 18 12.83 -53.45 27.43
C SER A 18 14.17 -53.27 28.14
N GLY A 19 14.15 -52.77 29.34
CA GLY A 19 15.31 -52.93 30.24
C GLY A 19 15.55 -51.77 31.21
N GLY A 20 15.02 -51.89 32.35
CA GLY A 20 15.62 -51.85 33.68
C GLY A 20 16.49 -50.68 34.10
N GLY A 21 16.06 -50.03 35.17
CA GLY A 21 16.98 -49.77 36.25
C GLY A 21 17.45 -48.36 36.48
N LEU A 22 17.17 -47.94 37.70
CA LEU A 22 17.91 -46.95 38.51
C LEU A 22 17.47 -45.49 38.44
N ALA A 23 16.81 -45.15 39.55
CA ALA A 23 16.54 -43.82 39.99
C ALA A 23 17.83 -42.96 40.08
N ALA A 24 17.91 -41.95 39.23
CA ALA A 24 18.74 -40.79 39.49
C ALA A 24 17.80 -39.56 39.54
N ARG A 25 17.63 -39.07 40.77
CA ARG A 25 17.02 -37.79 41.04
C ARG A 25 17.97 -36.72 40.50
N GLU A 26 17.78 -36.30 39.31
CA GLU A 26 18.41 -35.04 38.86
C GLU A 26 17.46 -33.88 39.17
N ALA A 27 17.90 -33.10 40.16
CA ALA A 27 17.38 -31.80 40.45
C ALA A 27 17.67 -30.90 39.26
N TRP A 28 16.74 -30.83 38.33
CA TRP A 28 16.78 -29.83 37.25
C TRP A 28 16.51 -28.45 37.85
N SER A 29 17.62 -27.75 37.99
CA SER A 29 17.72 -26.34 38.29
C SER A 29 16.54 -25.57 37.71
N GLN A 30 15.80 -24.87 38.56
CA GLN A 30 14.78 -23.92 38.16
C GLN A 30 15.43 -22.91 37.21
N ALA A 31 14.98 -22.86 35.98
CA ALA A 31 15.34 -21.82 35.05
C ALA A 31 15.00 -20.46 35.69
N PRO A 32 15.89 -19.47 35.64
CA PRO A 32 15.59 -18.15 36.18
C PRO A 32 14.34 -17.61 35.48
N ALA A 33 13.44 -17.04 36.27
CA ALA A 33 12.24 -16.39 35.78
C ALA A 33 12.58 -15.38 34.65
N PRO A 34 11.81 -15.34 33.57
CA PRO A 34 12.04 -14.36 32.51
C PRO A 34 12.01 -12.95 33.12
N LEU A 35 13.04 -12.19 32.84
CA LEU A 35 13.08 -10.77 33.19
C LEU A 35 11.85 -10.09 32.61
N PRO A 36 11.18 -9.18 33.35
CA PRO A 36 10.07 -8.42 32.81
C PRO A 36 10.56 -7.69 31.56
N ALA A 37 9.84 -7.90 30.46
CA ALA A 37 10.13 -7.23 29.21
C ALA A 37 10.12 -5.71 29.44
N PRO A 38 11.08 -4.97 28.89
CA PRO A 38 11.07 -3.51 28.98
C PRO A 38 9.75 -3.00 28.42
N PRO A 39 9.12 -1.97 29.02
CA PRO A 39 7.90 -1.40 28.49
C PRO A 39 8.14 -1.00 27.03
N SER A 40 7.37 -1.57 26.14
CA SER A 40 7.39 -1.15 24.73
C SER A 40 7.09 0.34 24.68
N PRO A 41 7.89 1.14 23.99
CA PRO A 41 7.59 2.55 23.84
C PRO A 41 6.21 2.65 23.17
N SER A 42 5.24 3.19 23.91
CA SER A 42 3.95 3.56 23.36
C SER A 42 4.20 4.68 22.37
N THR A 43 4.51 4.33 21.13
CA THR A 43 4.54 5.29 20.04
C THR A 43 3.10 5.74 19.87
N THR A 44 2.76 6.89 20.43
CA THR A 44 1.57 7.63 20.07
C THR A 44 1.70 7.91 18.57
N VAL A 45 1.09 7.06 17.76
CA VAL A 45 0.93 7.30 16.32
C VAL A 45 0.00 8.49 16.22
N SER A 46 0.60 9.70 16.17
CA SER A 46 -0.13 10.88 15.75
C SER A 46 -0.72 10.54 14.38
N THR A 47 -2.04 10.53 14.25
CA THR A 47 -2.68 10.36 12.95
C THR A 47 -2.07 11.41 12.01
N PRO A 48 -1.36 11.01 10.96
CA PRO A 48 -0.79 11.98 10.04
C PRO A 48 -1.92 12.84 9.49
N GLY A 49 -1.75 14.16 9.49
CA GLY A 49 -2.69 15.06 8.86
C GLY A 49 -2.90 14.71 7.38
N PRO A 50 -3.93 15.27 6.73
CA PRO A 50 -4.18 15.00 5.32
C PRO A 50 -2.95 15.37 4.49
N LEU A 51 -2.55 14.45 3.61
CA LEU A 51 -1.42 14.67 2.71
C LEU A 51 -1.89 15.26 1.37
N LEU A 52 -1.01 15.94 0.69
CA LEU A 52 -1.21 16.29 -0.70
C LEU A 52 -0.73 15.13 -1.58
N LEU A 53 -1.56 14.76 -2.55
CA LEU A 53 -1.24 13.74 -3.54
C LEU A 53 -1.36 14.34 -4.94
N THR A 54 -0.26 14.36 -5.68
CA THR A 54 -0.25 14.79 -7.08
C THR A 54 -0.31 13.57 -7.97
N ILE A 55 -1.26 13.58 -8.90
CA ILE A 55 -1.56 12.48 -9.81
C ILE A 55 -1.36 12.97 -11.23
N PHE A 56 -0.48 12.31 -11.96
CA PHE A 56 -0.31 12.53 -13.40
C PHE A 56 -1.15 11.53 -14.17
N LEU A 57 -1.94 12.03 -15.10
CA LEU A 57 -2.81 11.27 -15.98
C LEU A 57 -2.32 11.45 -17.41
N ARG A 58 -1.44 10.56 -17.84
CA ARG A 58 -0.87 10.57 -19.19
C ARG A 58 -1.80 9.83 -20.14
N PRO A 59 -2.32 10.48 -21.19
CA PRO A 59 -3.22 9.83 -22.14
C PRO A 59 -2.53 8.71 -22.89
N ASP A 60 -3.26 7.65 -23.14
CA ASP A 60 -2.82 6.55 -24.00
C ASP A 60 -2.67 7.07 -25.44
N GLN A 61 -1.44 7.08 -25.93
CA GLN A 61 -1.10 7.61 -27.25
C GLN A 61 -1.61 6.76 -28.42
N SER A 62 -2.08 5.54 -28.15
CA SER A 62 -2.70 4.68 -29.16
C SER A 62 -4.15 5.08 -29.48
N LYS A 63 -4.74 5.98 -28.69
CA LYS A 63 -6.12 6.43 -28.80
C LYS A 63 -6.19 7.93 -29.03
N ASN A 64 -7.19 8.35 -29.81
CA ASN A 64 -7.48 9.76 -29.93
C ASN A 64 -8.29 10.29 -28.72
N SER A 65 -8.31 11.61 -28.52
CA SER A 65 -8.99 12.25 -27.39
C SER A 65 -10.50 11.92 -27.31
N ARG A 66 -11.15 11.69 -28.46
CA ARG A 66 -12.58 11.34 -28.49
C ARG A 66 -12.82 9.94 -27.91
N GLU A 67 -11.98 8.99 -28.28
CA GLU A 67 -12.03 7.62 -27.76
C GLU A 67 -11.75 7.57 -26.26
N ILE A 68 -10.71 8.28 -25.80
CA ILE A 68 -10.39 8.42 -24.38
C ILE A 68 -11.60 8.99 -23.62
N ASN A 69 -12.17 10.10 -24.09
CA ASN A 69 -13.30 10.73 -23.43
C ASN A 69 -14.57 9.86 -23.45
N ALA A 70 -14.80 9.09 -24.51
CA ALA A 70 -15.91 8.15 -24.58
C ALA A 70 -15.74 7.04 -23.55
N GLN A 71 -14.54 6.46 -23.44
CA GLN A 71 -14.23 5.43 -22.46
C GLN A 71 -14.37 5.95 -21.02
N LEU A 72 -13.85 7.13 -20.71
CA LEU A 72 -13.96 7.75 -19.37
C LEU A 72 -15.42 8.00 -18.96
N ARG A 73 -16.27 8.40 -19.89
CA ARG A 73 -17.72 8.51 -19.63
C ARG A 73 -18.36 7.16 -19.38
N GLN A 74 -18.02 6.16 -20.17
CA GLN A 74 -18.56 4.80 -20.04
C GLN A 74 -18.18 4.15 -18.71
N THR A 75 -16.95 4.35 -18.25
CA THR A 75 -16.45 3.80 -16.97
C THR A 75 -16.94 4.60 -15.76
N GLY A 76 -17.54 5.77 -15.96
CA GLY A 76 -18.00 6.65 -14.89
C GLY A 76 -16.88 7.41 -14.19
N TYR A 77 -15.77 7.68 -14.88
CA TYR A 77 -14.64 8.42 -14.32
C TYR A 77 -15.07 9.75 -13.68
N TYR A 78 -15.83 10.55 -14.40
CA TYR A 78 -16.23 11.89 -13.94
C TYR A 78 -17.23 11.89 -12.78
N THR A 79 -17.81 10.75 -12.43
CA THR A 79 -18.71 10.58 -11.29
C THR A 79 -18.05 9.94 -10.08
N LYS A 80 -17.00 9.14 -10.31
CA LYS A 80 -16.29 8.41 -9.25
C LYS A 80 -14.99 9.07 -8.82
N PHE A 81 -14.40 9.91 -9.67
CA PHE A 81 -13.17 10.62 -9.37
C PHE A 81 -13.37 12.14 -9.48
N PRO A 82 -13.02 12.93 -8.46
CA PRO A 82 -12.51 12.49 -7.15
C PRO A 82 -13.59 11.83 -6.30
N PRO A 83 -13.20 10.91 -5.37
CA PRO A 83 -14.16 10.35 -4.41
C PRO A 83 -14.83 11.43 -3.54
N PRO A 84 -16.06 11.21 -3.08
CA PRO A 84 -16.77 12.19 -2.26
C PRO A 84 -15.97 12.62 -1.02
N GLY A 85 -15.92 13.92 -0.74
CA GLY A 85 -15.20 14.49 0.40
C GLY A 85 -13.68 14.56 0.25
N ILE A 86 -13.14 14.24 -0.91
CA ILE A 86 -11.74 14.51 -1.25
C ILE A 86 -11.65 15.89 -1.91
N GLU A 87 -10.84 16.78 -1.31
CA GLU A 87 -10.61 18.13 -1.82
C GLU A 87 -9.69 18.10 -3.04
N VAL A 88 -10.13 18.68 -4.15
CA VAL A 88 -9.27 18.94 -5.31
C VAL A 88 -8.61 20.30 -5.12
N VAL A 89 -7.29 20.31 -4.91
CA VAL A 89 -6.49 21.53 -4.74
C VAL A 89 -6.21 22.17 -6.10
N SER A 90 -5.90 21.35 -7.10
CA SER A 90 -5.65 21.83 -8.47
C SER A 90 -5.92 20.72 -9.48
N TRP A 91 -6.33 21.13 -10.69
CA TRP A 91 -6.50 20.24 -11.83
C TRP A 91 -6.13 20.99 -13.10
N TYR A 92 -5.01 20.66 -13.70
CA TYR A 92 -4.48 21.32 -14.86
C TYR A 92 -4.21 20.35 -16.00
N VAL A 93 -4.22 20.87 -17.21
CA VAL A 93 -3.72 20.19 -18.40
C VAL A 93 -2.32 20.71 -18.72
N LEU A 94 -1.35 19.83 -18.75
CA LEU A 94 0.00 20.09 -19.23
C LEU A 94 0.06 19.65 -20.70
N MET A 95 0.20 20.62 -21.61
CA MET A 95 0.29 20.32 -23.04
C MET A 95 1.49 19.41 -23.31
N GLY A 96 1.25 18.30 -24.04
CA GLY A 96 2.26 17.28 -24.33
C GLY A 96 2.45 16.21 -23.26
N LEU A 97 1.99 16.43 -22.00
CA LEU A 97 2.09 15.44 -20.93
C LEU A 97 0.74 14.78 -20.60
N GLY A 98 -0.32 15.58 -20.50
CA GLY A 98 -1.65 15.13 -20.06
C GLY A 98 -2.20 15.99 -18.94
N GLN A 99 -2.92 15.38 -18.02
CA GLN A 99 -3.50 16.09 -16.87
C GLN A 99 -2.68 15.88 -15.61
N VAL A 100 -2.66 16.87 -14.76
CA VAL A 100 -2.11 16.80 -13.40
C VAL A 100 -3.18 17.25 -12.42
N VAL A 101 -3.43 16.42 -11.41
CA VAL A 101 -4.43 16.66 -10.38
C VAL A 101 -3.73 16.61 -9.04
N THR A 102 -3.89 17.65 -8.23
CA THR A 102 -3.43 17.62 -6.82
C THR A 102 -4.64 17.60 -5.93
N ILE A 103 -4.70 16.61 -5.06
CA ILE A 103 -5.78 16.41 -4.10
C ILE A 103 -5.24 16.42 -2.67
N ARG A 104 -6.10 16.82 -1.73
CA ARG A 104 -5.84 16.69 -0.30
C ARG A 104 -6.57 15.47 0.21
N VAL A 105 -5.83 14.47 0.68
CA VAL A 105 -6.39 13.18 1.04
C VAL A 105 -5.86 12.69 2.38
N PRO A 106 -6.73 12.22 3.30
CA PRO A 106 -6.31 11.49 4.48
C PRO A 106 -5.59 10.20 4.10
N ALA A 107 -4.54 9.84 4.83
CA ALA A 107 -3.69 8.69 4.50
C ALA A 107 -4.48 7.38 4.40
N GLU A 108 -5.49 7.19 5.25
CA GLU A 108 -6.38 6.02 5.28
C GLU A 108 -7.27 5.90 4.04
N ARG A 109 -7.50 7.01 3.31
CA ARG A 109 -8.32 7.05 2.10
C ARG A 109 -7.52 6.95 0.79
N LEU A 110 -6.19 6.83 0.85
CA LEU A 110 -5.35 6.68 -0.34
C LEU A 110 -5.77 5.51 -1.22
N ARG A 111 -6.12 4.38 -0.60
CA ARG A 111 -6.59 3.20 -1.33
C ARG A 111 -7.89 3.46 -2.11
N GLU A 112 -8.79 4.26 -1.56
CA GLU A 112 -10.04 4.65 -2.21
C GLU A 112 -9.76 5.47 -3.48
N VAL A 113 -8.88 6.45 -3.39
CA VAL A 113 -8.46 7.28 -4.53
C VAL A 113 -7.81 6.43 -5.62
N ASN A 114 -6.86 5.57 -5.25
CA ASN A 114 -6.21 4.69 -6.21
C ASN A 114 -7.21 3.77 -6.90
N ARG A 115 -8.15 3.21 -6.15
CA ARG A 115 -9.19 2.32 -6.70
C ARG A 115 -10.12 3.05 -7.65
N ALA A 116 -10.58 4.27 -7.30
CA ALA A 116 -11.43 5.07 -8.17
C ALA A 116 -10.78 5.31 -9.54
N ILE A 117 -9.49 5.64 -9.57
CA ILE A 117 -8.73 5.83 -10.82
C ILE A 117 -8.50 4.50 -11.54
N SER A 118 -8.07 3.45 -10.83
CA SER A 118 -7.77 2.15 -11.45
C SER A 118 -9.00 1.53 -12.11
N GLU A 119 -10.18 1.68 -11.50
CA GLU A 119 -11.43 1.15 -12.04
C GLU A 119 -11.97 1.96 -13.23
N THR A 120 -11.67 3.26 -13.30
CA THR A 120 -12.35 4.15 -14.25
C THR A 120 -11.46 4.73 -15.34
N ALA A 121 -10.18 4.90 -15.07
CA ALA A 121 -9.22 5.50 -15.99
C ALA A 121 -8.28 4.49 -16.67
N TRP A 122 -8.33 3.21 -16.26
CA TRP A 122 -7.50 2.15 -16.83
C TRP A 122 -7.71 2.02 -18.34
N GLY A 123 -6.63 1.95 -19.09
CA GLY A 123 -6.67 1.90 -20.54
C GLY A 123 -7.03 3.22 -21.24
N SER A 124 -7.31 4.29 -20.47
CA SER A 124 -7.43 5.66 -20.99
C SER A 124 -6.23 6.49 -20.60
N TYR A 125 -5.73 6.31 -19.38
CA TYR A 125 -4.57 6.99 -18.84
C TYR A 125 -3.57 6.01 -18.23
N ARG A 126 -2.30 6.28 -18.44
CA ARG A 126 -1.22 5.82 -17.56
C ARG A 126 -1.16 6.78 -16.38
N THR A 127 -1.26 6.26 -15.16
CA THR A 127 -1.36 7.06 -13.94
C THR A 127 -0.12 6.92 -13.08
N GLU A 128 0.34 8.04 -12.51
CA GLU A 128 1.47 8.10 -11.61
C GLU A 128 1.05 8.92 -10.38
N PHE A 129 1.39 8.44 -9.17
CA PHE A 129 0.97 9.03 -7.91
C PHE A 129 2.19 9.47 -7.11
N TYR A 130 2.21 10.74 -6.70
CA TYR A 130 3.31 11.33 -5.96
C TYR A 130 2.78 12.03 -4.70
N PRO A 131 3.15 11.58 -3.50
CA PRO A 131 2.99 12.39 -2.30
C PRO A 131 3.72 13.71 -2.48
N THR A 132 3.05 14.81 -2.20
CA THR A 132 3.57 16.16 -2.35
C THR A 132 3.38 16.96 -1.08
N TYR A 133 4.15 18.03 -0.93
CA TYR A 133 3.94 19.02 0.12
C TYR A 133 4.09 20.41 -0.45
N ASP A 134 3.45 21.38 0.21
CA ASP A 134 3.57 22.78 -0.18
C ASP A 134 4.92 23.35 0.27
N TYR A 135 5.80 23.60 -0.69
CA TYR A 135 7.13 24.18 -0.42
C TYR A 135 7.12 25.72 -0.39
N LYS A 136 6.04 26.38 -0.83
CA LYS A 136 5.96 27.83 -0.93
C LYS A 136 6.27 28.56 0.38
N PRO A 137 5.69 28.18 1.54
CA PRO A 137 6.02 28.83 2.82
C PRO A 137 7.50 28.72 3.19
N ILE A 138 8.10 27.56 2.95
CA ILE A 138 9.50 27.30 3.22
C ILE A 138 10.40 28.17 2.33
N ALA A 139 10.08 28.26 1.04
CA ALA A 139 10.80 29.08 0.09
C ALA A 139 10.70 30.59 0.42
N GLU A 140 9.55 31.05 0.89
CA GLU A 140 9.37 32.44 1.34
C GLU A 140 10.19 32.77 2.57
N GLU A 141 10.24 31.85 3.54
CA GLU A 141 11.06 32.01 4.75
C GLU A 141 12.55 32.07 4.40
N GLN A 142 13.02 31.16 3.55
CA GLN A 142 14.41 31.17 3.09
C GLN A 142 14.80 32.43 2.33
N ARG A 143 13.89 32.98 1.52
CA ARG A 143 14.15 34.28 0.83
C ARG A 143 14.28 35.43 1.82
N LYS A 144 13.49 35.43 2.90
CA LYS A 144 13.57 36.48 3.93
C LYS A 144 14.88 36.39 4.69
N SER A 145 15.37 35.19 5.00
CA SER A 145 16.61 34.97 5.72
C SER A 145 17.87 35.19 4.88
N ALA A 146 17.75 35.24 3.55
CA ALA A 146 18.86 35.50 2.62
C ALA A 146 19.05 37.00 2.28
N GLN A 147 18.21 37.89 2.80
CA GLN A 147 18.28 39.35 2.64
C GLN A 147 18.98 39.99 3.85
#